data_b44c83e5f3ecd301b44b1c4d768d632b
#
_entry.id   b44c83e5f3ecd301b44b1c4d768d632b
#
_cell.length_a   1.000
_cell.length_b   1.000
_cell.length_c   1.000
_cell.angle_alpha   90.00
_cell.angle_beta   90.00
_cell.angle_gamma   90.00
#
_symmetry.space_group_name_H-M   'P 1'
#
loop_
_entity.id
_entity.type
_entity.pdbx_description
1 polymer ?
#
loop_
_entity_poly.entity_id
_entity_poly.type
_entity_poly.pdbx_seq_one_letter_code
_entity_poly.pdbx_strand_id
1 'polypeptide(L)'
;MKTSRASIDNFLSSRKIAIAGVSRDPKKFGHVVFRHLADNGYEVYPVNPNTDSIDGTPCIRNVSALPLNVHSLLVVTRKEQTKAVMAEAIGKGIDNIWIQQMSDTPEAVELAQSHPVNLITKECILMHAEPVKGVHNFHRFMKRLFGRYPR
;
A
#
# COMPACT_ATOMS: atom_id res chain seq x y z
N MET A 1 -16.11 -8.70 3.05
CA MET A 1 -15.31 -9.10 4.22
C MET A 1 -14.90 -7.84 4.98
N LYS A 2 -15.04 -7.84 6.27
CA LYS A 2 -14.62 -6.70 7.10
C LYS A 2 -13.19 -6.95 7.58
N THR A 3 -12.31 -5.98 7.37
CA THR A 3 -10.93 -6.03 7.86
C THR A 3 -10.91 -6.12 9.38
N SER A 4 -10.13 -7.04 9.94
CA SER A 4 -9.96 -7.19 11.38
C SER A 4 -8.79 -6.38 11.90
N ARG A 5 -8.80 -6.02 13.17
CA ARG A 5 -7.65 -5.38 13.83
C ARG A 5 -6.41 -6.28 13.78
N ALA A 6 -6.60 -7.59 13.98
CA ALA A 6 -5.50 -8.54 13.90
C ALA A 6 -4.82 -8.57 12.52
N SER A 7 -5.60 -8.45 11.44
CA SER A 7 -5.05 -8.36 10.07
C SER A 7 -4.19 -7.10 9.88
N ILE A 8 -4.64 -5.98 10.43
CA ILE A 8 -3.92 -4.71 10.38
C ILE A 8 -2.61 -4.81 11.18
N ASP A 9 -2.69 -5.31 12.40
CA ASP A 9 -1.51 -5.44 13.26
C ASP A 9 -0.48 -6.42 12.66
N ASN A 10 -0.94 -7.51 12.05
CA ASN A 10 -0.07 -8.43 11.32
C ASN A 10 0.66 -7.74 10.17
N PHE A 11 -0.03 -6.94 9.37
CA PHE A 11 0.60 -6.19 8.28
C PHE A 11 1.64 -5.19 8.81
N LEU A 12 1.29 -4.40 9.80
CA LEU A 12 2.15 -3.35 10.34
C LEU A 12 3.33 -3.89 11.17
N SER A 13 3.25 -5.12 11.66
CA SER A 13 4.38 -5.79 12.33
C SER A 13 5.49 -6.16 11.36
N SER A 14 5.18 -6.32 10.08
CA SER A 14 6.19 -6.48 9.03
C SER A 14 6.94 -5.16 8.83
N ARG A 15 8.25 -5.18 8.97
CA ARG A 15 9.08 -3.98 8.81
C ARG A 15 9.59 -3.80 7.38
N LYS A 16 9.35 -4.76 6.50
CA LYS A 16 9.67 -4.74 5.07
C LYS A 16 8.38 -4.69 4.27
N ILE A 17 8.12 -3.56 3.64
CA ILE A 17 6.87 -3.32 2.90
C ILE A 17 7.19 -2.84 1.49
N ALA A 18 6.72 -3.56 0.49
CA ALA A 18 6.69 -3.07 -0.87
C ALA A 18 5.47 -2.18 -1.09
N ILE A 19 5.61 -1.14 -1.88
CA ILE A 19 4.50 -0.24 -2.25
C ILE A 19 4.41 -0.18 -3.77
N ALA A 20 3.32 -0.69 -4.32
CA ALA A 20 2.99 -0.56 -5.75
C ALA A 20 2.16 0.70 -5.98
N GLY A 21 2.61 1.55 -6.89
CA GLY A 21 1.94 2.80 -7.25
C GLY A 21 2.57 4.06 -6.65
N VAL A 22 3.82 3.98 -6.18
CA VAL A 22 4.54 5.17 -5.71
C VAL A 22 4.89 6.06 -6.90
N SER A 23 4.51 7.34 -6.83
CA SER A 23 4.81 8.36 -7.82
C SER A 23 6.06 9.15 -7.46
N ARG A 24 6.75 9.68 -8.47
CA ARG A 24 7.80 10.70 -8.29
C ARG A 24 7.26 12.02 -7.74
N ASP A 25 5.99 12.31 -7.99
CA ASP A 25 5.34 13.53 -7.53
C ASP A 25 5.08 13.45 -6.02
N PRO A 26 5.72 14.31 -5.19
CA PRO A 26 5.57 14.29 -3.75
C PRO A 26 4.16 14.67 -3.27
N LYS A 27 3.32 15.19 -4.14
CA LYS A 27 1.92 15.52 -3.84
C LYS A 27 0.99 14.32 -3.97
N LYS A 28 1.42 13.25 -4.64
CA LYS A 28 0.61 12.04 -4.82
C LYS A 28 0.61 11.20 -3.54
N PHE A 29 -0.53 10.56 -3.29
CA PHE A 29 -0.77 9.78 -2.08
C PHE A 29 0.27 8.67 -1.88
N GLY A 30 0.60 7.91 -2.92
CA GLY A 30 1.61 6.85 -2.82
C GLY A 30 2.98 7.35 -2.38
N HIS A 31 3.39 8.53 -2.83
CA HIS A 31 4.65 9.16 -2.41
C HIS A 31 4.59 9.60 -0.93
N VAL A 32 3.47 10.16 -0.50
CA VAL A 32 3.26 10.55 0.90
C VAL A 32 3.36 9.34 1.83
N VAL A 33 2.72 8.23 1.47
CA VAL A 33 2.79 6.98 2.23
C VAL A 33 4.22 6.42 2.26
N PHE A 34 4.89 6.40 1.11
CA PHE A 34 6.28 5.96 1.01
C PHE A 34 7.17 6.71 2.00
N ARG A 35 7.10 8.03 2.01
CA ARG A 35 7.90 8.86 2.94
C ARG A 35 7.53 8.62 4.39
N HIS A 36 6.24 8.55 4.69
CA HIS A 36 5.78 8.31 6.06
C HIS A 36 6.32 6.99 6.62
N LEU A 37 6.23 5.91 5.87
CA LEU A 37 6.73 4.62 6.30
C LEU A 37 8.25 4.60 6.40
N ALA A 38 8.96 5.13 5.41
CA ALA A 38 10.42 5.20 5.42
C ALA A 38 10.95 6.03 6.61
N ASP A 39 10.33 7.17 6.91
CA ASP A 39 10.71 8.04 8.01
C ASP A 39 10.42 7.42 9.40
N ASN A 40 9.60 6.39 9.47
CA ASN A 40 9.17 5.74 10.71
C ASN A 40 9.69 4.30 10.87
N GLY A 41 10.82 3.99 10.26
CA GLY A 41 11.57 2.78 10.53
C GLY A 41 11.18 1.57 9.70
N TYR A 42 10.34 1.73 8.68
CA TYR A 42 10.05 0.67 7.72
C TYR A 42 11.11 0.64 6.62
N GLU A 43 11.51 -0.57 6.23
CA GLU A 43 12.29 -0.79 5.01
C GLU A 43 11.31 -0.88 3.84
N VAL A 44 11.30 0.15 3.00
CA VAL A 44 10.29 0.33 1.96
C VAL A 44 10.87 0.05 0.58
N TYR A 45 10.16 -0.74 -0.20
CA TYR A 45 10.51 -1.10 -1.58
C TYR A 45 9.52 -0.44 -2.54
N PRO A 46 9.84 0.73 -3.12
CA PRO A 46 8.94 1.36 -4.07
C PRO A 46 8.92 0.59 -5.39
N VAL A 47 7.74 0.23 -5.84
CA VAL A 47 7.54 -0.45 -7.13
C VAL A 47 6.98 0.55 -8.13
N ASN A 48 7.77 0.85 -9.16
CA ASN A 48 7.38 1.74 -10.25
C ASN A 48 8.15 1.37 -11.52
N PRO A 49 7.47 1.03 -12.63
CA PRO A 49 8.12 0.65 -13.88
C PRO A 49 8.72 1.84 -14.65
N ASN A 50 8.39 3.07 -14.28
CA ASN A 50 8.66 4.27 -15.07
C ASN A 50 9.77 5.16 -14.49
N THR A 51 10.37 4.81 -13.35
CA THR A 51 11.45 5.55 -12.75
C THR A 51 12.46 4.63 -12.05
N ASP A 52 13.70 5.04 -12.02
CA ASP A 52 14.78 4.24 -11.41
C ASP A 52 14.91 4.47 -9.91
N SER A 53 14.47 5.62 -9.41
CA SER A 53 14.53 5.94 -7.98
C SER A 53 13.46 6.95 -7.57
N ILE A 54 13.12 6.93 -6.28
CA ILE A 54 12.24 7.91 -5.63
C ILE A 54 12.92 8.35 -4.34
N ASP A 55 13.16 9.65 -4.21
CA ASP A 55 13.86 10.26 -3.06
C ASP A 55 15.17 9.53 -2.72
N GLY A 56 15.95 9.14 -3.75
CA GLY A 56 17.19 8.41 -3.60
C GLY A 56 17.07 6.93 -3.31
N THR A 57 15.85 6.40 -3.12
CA THR A 57 15.60 4.97 -2.94
C THR A 57 15.40 4.29 -4.30
N PRO A 58 16.18 3.24 -4.64
CA PRO A 58 15.99 2.52 -5.89
C PRO A 58 14.59 1.93 -6.02
N CYS A 59 13.97 2.10 -7.18
CA CYS A 59 12.70 1.49 -7.50
C CYS A 59 12.87 0.07 -8.04
N ILE A 60 11.91 -0.77 -7.70
CA ILE A 60 11.74 -2.10 -8.29
C ILE A 60 10.73 -1.98 -9.44
N ARG A 61 11.03 -2.55 -10.60
CA ARG A 61 10.22 -2.34 -11.80
C ARG A 61 8.84 -2.98 -11.73
N ASN A 62 8.74 -4.13 -11.08
CA ASN A 62 7.47 -4.84 -10.90
C ASN A 62 7.50 -5.69 -9.63
N VAL A 63 6.35 -6.16 -9.21
CA VAL A 63 6.21 -6.96 -7.99
C VAL A 63 6.97 -8.28 -8.08
N SER A 64 7.04 -8.89 -9.27
CA SER A 64 7.75 -10.15 -9.48
C SER A 64 9.25 -10.04 -9.23
N ALA A 65 9.83 -8.85 -9.34
CA ALA A 65 11.26 -8.58 -9.11
C ALA A 65 11.61 -8.28 -7.65
N LEU A 66 10.64 -8.26 -6.74
CA LEU A 66 10.89 -8.03 -5.31
C LEU A 66 11.80 -9.11 -4.72
N PRO A 67 12.63 -8.74 -3.71
CA PRO A 67 13.40 -9.75 -2.96
C PRO A 67 12.51 -10.82 -2.33
N LEU A 68 13.03 -12.04 -2.20
CA LEU A 68 12.28 -13.19 -1.66
C LEU A 68 11.82 -13.00 -0.20
N ASN A 69 12.50 -12.15 0.55
CA ASN A 69 12.17 -11.87 1.96
C ASN A 69 11.17 -10.73 2.15
N VAL A 70 10.59 -10.22 1.08
CA VAL A 70 9.52 -9.23 1.12
C VAL A 70 8.19 -9.95 0.93
N HIS A 71 7.37 -9.99 1.99
CA HIS A 71 6.08 -10.69 2.02
C HIS A 71 4.88 -9.76 2.13
N SER A 72 5.12 -8.46 2.37
CA SER A 72 4.07 -7.47 2.56
C SER A 72 4.03 -6.48 1.42
N LEU A 73 2.87 -6.31 0.83
CA LEU A 73 2.63 -5.39 -0.29
C LEU A 73 1.48 -4.44 0.03
N LEU A 74 1.75 -3.15 -0.06
CA LEU A 74 0.74 -2.10 -0.08
C LEU A 74 0.45 -1.71 -1.54
N VAL A 75 -0.81 -1.75 -1.92
CA VAL A 75 -1.26 -1.42 -3.27
C VAL A 75 -1.96 -0.06 -3.25
N VAL A 76 -1.34 0.94 -3.90
CA VAL A 76 -1.85 2.31 -4.04
C VAL A 76 -1.99 2.70 -5.51
N THR A 77 -2.16 1.71 -6.37
CA THR A 77 -2.33 1.89 -7.80
C THR A 77 -3.71 2.46 -8.17
N ARG A 78 -3.84 2.94 -9.38
CA ARG A 78 -5.15 3.18 -9.98
C ARG A 78 -5.91 1.85 -10.11
N LYS A 79 -7.23 1.91 -10.02
CA LYS A 79 -8.10 0.73 -10.07
C LYS A 79 -7.83 -0.18 -11.28
N GLU A 80 -7.56 0.43 -12.43
CA GLU A 80 -7.29 -0.28 -13.68
C GLU A 80 -6.03 -1.17 -13.61
N GLN A 81 -5.12 -0.86 -12.71
CA GLN A 81 -3.84 -1.57 -12.55
C GLN A 81 -3.88 -2.59 -11.40
N THR A 82 -4.82 -2.44 -10.48
CA THR A 82 -4.83 -3.21 -9.22
C THR A 82 -4.91 -4.71 -9.45
N LYS A 83 -5.76 -5.17 -10.36
CA LYS A 83 -5.90 -6.61 -10.66
C LYS A 83 -4.58 -7.23 -11.14
N ALA A 84 -3.88 -6.55 -12.04
CA ALA A 84 -2.60 -7.04 -12.59
C ALA A 84 -1.53 -7.10 -11.49
N VAL A 85 -1.45 -6.08 -10.63
CA VAL A 85 -0.54 -6.04 -9.50
C VAL A 85 -0.84 -7.18 -8.51
N MET A 86 -2.11 -7.44 -8.23
CA MET A 86 -2.53 -8.54 -7.36
C MET A 86 -2.17 -9.90 -7.93
N ALA A 87 -2.33 -10.11 -9.24
CA ALA A 87 -1.94 -11.35 -9.90
C ALA A 87 -0.43 -11.59 -9.78
N GLU A 88 0.39 -10.56 -9.99
CA GLU A 88 1.84 -10.64 -9.77
C GLU A 88 2.18 -10.96 -8.31
N ALA A 89 1.54 -10.30 -7.36
CA ALA A 89 1.78 -10.50 -5.92
C ALA A 89 1.50 -11.95 -5.50
N ILE A 90 0.38 -12.49 -5.92
CA ILE A 90 -0.02 -13.86 -5.62
C ILE A 90 0.94 -14.85 -6.29
N GLY A 91 1.29 -14.64 -7.55
CA GLY A 91 2.26 -15.45 -8.27
C GLY A 91 3.66 -15.43 -7.66
N LYS A 92 4.04 -14.32 -7.02
CA LYS A 92 5.30 -14.16 -6.27
C LYS A 92 5.27 -14.84 -4.89
N GLY A 93 4.11 -15.20 -4.37
CA GLY A 93 3.95 -15.75 -3.02
C GLY A 93 3.86 -14.68 -1.93
N ILE A 94 3.50 -13.45 -2.28
CA ILE A 94 3.17 -12.40 -1.31
C ILE A 94 1.86 -12.80 -0.61
N ASP A 95 1.91 -12.90 0.71
CA ASP A 95 0.81 -13.42 1.51
C ASP A 95 0.21 -12.40 2.48
N ASN A 96 0.73 -11.17 2.47
CA ASN A 96 0.29 -10.08 3.34
C ASN A 96 0.07 -8.83 2.50
N ILE A 97 -1.21 -8.53 2.18
CA ILE A 97 -1.56 -7.53 1.18
C ILE A 97 -2.55 -6.52 1.73
N TRP A 98 -2.21 -5.25 1.57
CA TRP A 98 -3.09 -4.13 1.86
C TRP A 98 -3.45 -3.42 0.56
N ILE A 99 -4.70 -3.52 0.15
CA ILE A 99 -5.22 -2.71 -0.95
C ILE A 99 -5.79 -1.43 -0.32
N GLN A 100 -5.11 -0.31 -0.57
CA GLN A 100 -5.52 1.00 -0.06
C GLN A 100 -6.96 1.29 -0.50
N GLN A 101 -7.73 1.91 0.38
CA GLN A 101 -9.07 2.38 -0.01
C GLN A 101 -8.98 3.22 -1.29
N MET A 102 -9.95 3.10 -2.17
CA MET A 102 -10.00 3.69 -3.51
C MET A 102 -9.10 3.01 -4.56
N SER A 103 -8.24 2.07 -4.19
CA SER A 103 -7.50 1.21 -5.13
C SER A 103 -8.16 -0.17 -5.31
N ASP A 104 -9.08 -0.54 -4.43
CA ASP A 104 -9.76 -1.83 -4.46
C ASP A 104 -10.74 -1.94 -5.63
N THR A 105 -10.78 -3.13 -6.22
CA THR A 105 -11.77 -3.53 -7.21
C THR A 105 -12.38 -4.88 -6.81
N PRO A 106 -13.63 -5.18 -7.21
CA PRO A 106 -14.23 -6.48 -6.90
C PRO A 106 -13.36 -7.65 -7.38
N GLU A 107 -12.81 -7.55 -8.59
CA GLU A 107 -11.97 -8.59 -9.19
C GLU A 107 -10.66 -8.82 -8.42
N ALA A 108 -10.02 -7.75 -7.97
CA ALA A 108 -8.79 -7.84 -7.19
C ALA A 108 -9.05 -8.46 -5.82
N VAL A 109 -10.14 -8.09 -5.18
CA VAL A 109 -10.56 -8.65 -3.89
C VAL A 109 -10.90 -10.13 -4.01
N GLU A 110 -11.67 -10.51 -5.03
CA GLU A 110 -12.03 -11.91 -5.30
C GLU A 110 -10.79 -12.77 -5.55
N LEU A 111 -9.85 -12.26 -6.35
CA LEU A 111 -8.58 -12.94 -6.61
C LEU A 111 -7.81 -13.20 -5.32
N ALA A 112 -7.70 -12.19 -4.45
CA ALA A 112 -7.02 -12.34 -3.16
C ALA A 112 -7.73 -13.34 -2.24
N GLN A 113 -9.07 -13.32 -2.20
CA GLN A 113 -9.88 -14.21 -1.36
C GLN A 113 -9.79 -15.68 -1.78
N SER A 114 -9.43 -15.96 -3.02
CA SER A 114 -9.22 -17.32 -3.52
C SER A 114 -7.85 -17.92 -3.13
N HIS A 115 -7.02 -17.16 -2.41
CA HIS A 115 -5.68 -17.57 -1.97
C HIS A 115 -5.52 -17.34 -0.46
N PRO A 116 -4.57 -18.05 0.19
CA PRO A 116 -4.32 -17.89 1.62
C PRO A 116 -3.51 -16.63 1.91
N VAL A 117 -4.11 -15.45 1.76
CA VAL A 117 -3.48 -14.15 2.02
C VAL A 117 -4.16 -13.41 3.15
N ASN A 118 -3.38 -12.71 3.98
CA ASN A 118 -3.91 -11.72 4.88
C ASN A 118 -4.27 -10.48 4.06
N LEU A 119 -5.56 -10.24 3.86
CA LEU A 119 -6.04 -9.17 3.00
C LEU A 119 -6.67 -8.05 3.82
N ILE A 120 -6.20 -6.82 3.59
CA ILE A 120 -6.77 -5.60 4.14
C ILE A 120 -7.32 -4.76 2.98
N THR A 121 -8.58 -4.36 3.08
CA THR A 121 -9.27 -3.52 2.09
C THR A 121 -10.11 -2.46 2.80
N LYS A 122 -10.46 -1.40 2.06
CA LYS A 122 -11.33 -0.30 2.53
C LYS A 122 -10.79 0.47 3.72
N GLU A 123 -9.51 0.32 4.03
CA GLU A 123 -8.81 0.99 5.11
C GLU A 123 -7.72 1.89 4.54
N CYS A 124 -7.44 2.99 5.24
CA CYS A 124 -6.30 3.85 4.91
C CYS A 124 -5.13 3.53 5.83
N ILE A 125 -4.00 3.12 5.27
CA ILE A 125 -2.82 2.72 6.04
C ILE A 125 -2.33 3.83 6.98
N LEU A 126 -2.44 5.09 6.58
CA LEU A 126 -1.99 6.21 7.39
C LEU A 126 -2.85 6.46 8.64
N MET A 127 -4.03 5.84 8.71
CA MET A 127 -4.86 5.85 9.92
C MET A 127 -4.42 4.82 10.96
N HIS A 128 -3.52 3.93 10.59
CA HIS A 128 -3.10 2.80 11.42
C HIS A 128 -1.59 2.73 11.62
N ALA A 129 -0.79 3.25 10.68
CA ALA A 129 0.67 3.24 10.80
C ALA A 129 1.15 4.31 11.78
N GLU A 130 1.69 3.87 12.93
CA GLU A 130 2.26 4.76 13.95
C GLU A 130 3.62 5.35 13.50
N PRO A 131 3.98 6.56 13.97
CA PRO A 131 3.18 7.44 14.81
C PRO A 131 2.16 8.21 13.98
N VAL A 132 0.92 8.24 14.44
CA VAL A 132 -0.14 9.06 13.83
C VAL A 132 0.08 10.52 14.26
N LYS A 133 1.29 11.05 14.03
CA LYS A 133 1.60 12.46 14.30
C LYS A 133 0.97 13.33 13.22
N GLY A 134 0.29 14.39 13.65
CA GLY A 134 -0.39 15.30 12.74
C GLY A 134 -1.76 14.82 12.33
N VAL A 135 -2.46 14.10 13.20
CA VAL A 135 -3.84 13.60 13.00
C VAL A 135 -4.75 14.69 12.43
N HIS A 136 -4.59 15.96 12.86
CA HIS A 136 -5.37 17.09 12.36
C HIS A 136 -5.01 17.47 10.91
N ASN A 137 -3.74 17.55 10.56
CA ASN A 137 -3.30 17.86 9.19
C ASN A 137 -3.55 16.68 8.26
N PHE A 138 -3.40 15.49 8.75
CA PHE A 138 -3.65 14.26 8.01
C PHE A 138 -5.15 14.07 7.72
N HIS A 139 -6.02 14.28 8.71
CA HIS A 139 -7.47 14.27 8.49
C HIS A 139 -7.91 15.35 7.48
N ARG A 140 -7.29 16.53 7.49
CA ARG A 140 -7.54 17.55 6.47
C ARG A 140 -7.12 17.08 5.08
N PHE A 141 -5.95 16.49 4.97
CA PHE A 141 -5.43 15.97 3.71
C PHE A 141 -6.33 14.85 3.17
N MET A 142 -6.68 13.88 4.01
CA MET A 142 -7.53 12.77 3.64
C MET A 142 -8.96 13.21 3.30
N LYS A 143 -9.52 14.15 4.05
CA LYS A 143 -10.84 14.70 3.76
C LYS A 143 -10.87 15.47 2.42
N ARG A 144 -9.78 16.16 2.09
CA ARG A 144 -9.64 16.83 0.77
C ARG A 144 -9.47 15.81 -0.36
N LEU A 145 -8.72 14.73 -0.12
CA LEU A 145 -8.44 13.72 -1.13
C LEU A 145 -9.68 12.84 -1.43
N PHE A 146 -10.50 12.56 -0.42
CA PHE A 146 -11.63 11.62 -0.54
C PHE A 146 -13.02 12.28 -0.51
N GLY A 147 -13.10 13.60 -0.50
CA GLY A 147 -14.35 14.35 -0.64
C GLY A 147 -15.43 14.05 0.43
N ARG A 148 -15.05 13.41 1.55
CA ARG A 148 -15.95 13.10 2.65
C ARG A 148 -15.81 14.12 3.79
N TYR A 149 -16.37 15.31 3.58
CA TYR A 149 -16.78 16.16 4.70
C TYR A 149 -18.24 15.85 5.00
N PRO A 150 -18.59 15.48 6.23
CA PRO A 150 -19.98 15.63 6.65
C PRO A 150 -20.30 17.12 6.62
N ARG A 151 -21.35 17.48 5.91
CA ARG A 151 -21.98 18.80 6.02
C ARG A 151 -22.55 18.94 7.39
#